data_6203105e8bfda0c649bfe1e55f7bdc6f
#
_entry.id   6203105e8bfda0c649bfe1e55f7bdc6f
#
_cell.length_a   1.000
_cell.length_b   1.000
_cell.length_c   1.000
_cell.angle_alpha   90.00
_cell.angle_beta   90.00
_cell.angle_gamma   90.00
#
_symmetry.space_group_name_H-M   'P 1'
#
loop_
_entity.id
_entity.type
_entity.pdbx_description
1 polymer ?
#
loop_
_entity_poly.entity_id
_entity_poly.type
_entity_poly.pdbx_seq_one_letter_code
_entity_poly.pdbx_strand_id
1 'polypeptide(L)'
;MKIIIREAKIIDPSSSFHNKVVDVKINDTIIEKIGKNISSEADYEEINHADLHLSQGWFDSSVSLGEPGYEDRETIANGLNVAAKSGFTGVALQPNTFPILDNQSQIQFVQQKANHLATDVFPIGAFTKNSEGTDLAELFDMKNSGAIAYGDYGKAISNANLLKIGLQYVQDFDALIIAFCQDEKIKGSGVVNEGIVSTRLGLKGIPNLAEELMVARNLFLLEYTGGKLHIPTISTTKSVALIREAKNKGLQVTCSVAVHNLVLTDEKLDGFDTRYKVSPPLRTNFDRIALIKGVLDNTIDVITSDHNPIDIEHKKMEFDLAKNGTIGLESAFGALLTVLPLDKIVEKLTAGRAIFKLKSNSIAEGNLANLTLFTTENDWTFSKENILSKSKNSAFLDTKMKGKAIGIYNKGTLILA
;
A
#
# COMPACT_ATOMS: atom_id res chain seq x y z
N MET A 1 -22.44 16.99 0.99
CA MET A 1 -22.74 16.96 -0.46
C MET A 1 -23.82 15.92 -0.72
N LYS A 2 -24.79 16.20 -1.60
CA LYS A 2 -25.84 15.25 -1.98
C LYS A 2 -25.58 14.76 -3.40
N ILE A 3 -25.46 13.43 -3.58
CA ILE A 3 -25.17 12.83 -4.90
C ILE A 3 -26.02 11.59 -5.14
N ILE A 4 -26.22 11.29 -6.42
CA ILE A 4 -26.73 9.98 -6.88
C ILE A 4 -25.71 9.40 -7.85
N ILE A 5 -25.12 8.27 -7.50
CA ILE A 5 -24.26 7.50 -8.40
C ILE A 5 -25.17 6.56 -9.19
N ARG A 6 -25.19 6.72 -10.52
CA ARG A 6 -26.10 6.02 -11.42
C ARG A 6 -25.49 4.72 -11.94
N GLU A 7 -26.33 3.70 -12.02
CA GLU A 7 -26.06 2.43 -12.70
C GLU A 7 -24.67 1.81 -12.38
N ALA A 8 -24.23 1.94 -11.12
CA ALA A 8 -22.94 1.41 -10.69
C ALA A 8 -23.04 -0.07 -10.30
N LYS A 9 -22.11 -0.90 -10.79
CA LYS A 9 -21.98 -2.28 -10.36
C LYS A 9 -21.25 -2.35 -9.02
N ILE A 10 -21.91 -2.89 -8.01
CA ILE A 10 -21.35 -2.99 -6.65
C ILE A 10 -20.39 -4.19 -6.57
N ILE A 11 -19.14 -3.94 -6.18
CA ILE A 11 -18.12 -4.95 -5.88
C ILE A 11 -17.81 -4.91 -4.38
N ASP A 12 -18.66 -5.53 -3.60
CA ASP A 12 -18.54 -5.63 -2.14
C ASP A 12 -19.20 -6.92 -1.65
N PRO A 13 -18.44 -8.00 -1.39
CA PRO A 13 -18.99 -9.27 -0.93
C PRO A 13 -19.79 -9.20 0.37
N SER A 14 -19.57 -8.17 1.20
CA SER A 14 -20.30 -7.96 2.45
C SER A 14 -21.65 -7.24 2.24
N SER A 15 -21.90 -6.72 1.02
CA SER A 15 -23.14 -6.04 0.65
C SER A 15 -24.18 -7.00 0.07
N SER A 16 -25.46 -6.82 0.42
CA SER A 16 -26.60 -7.51 -0.23
C SER A 16 -26.78 -7.13 -1.70
N PHE A 17 -26.09 -6.08 -2.14
CA PHE A 17 -26.08 -5.58 -3.52
C PHE A 17 -24.86 -6.03 -4.33
N HIS A 18 -24.01 -6.90 -3.79
CA HIS A 18 -22.84 -7.41 -4.50
C HIS A 18 -23.20 -7.94 -5.90
N ASN A 19 -22.41 -7.55 -6.90
CA ASN A 19 -22.60 -7.85 -8.32
C ASN A 19 -23.91 -7.33 -8.97
N LYS A 20 -24.66 -6.46 -8.30
CA LYS A 20 -25.84 -5.82 -8.90
C LYS A 20 -25.47 -4.44 -9.45
N VAL A 21 -26.12 -4.09 -10.57
CA VAL A 21 -26.07 -2.73 -11.14
C VAL A 21 -27.24 -1.94 -10.56
N VAL A 22 -26.96 -0.91 -9.79
CA VAL A 22 -27.92 -0.11 -9.02
C VAL A 22 -27.51 1.36 -8.94
N ASP A 23 -28.48 2.22 -8.62
CA ASP A 23 -28.20 3.59 -8.21
C ASP A 23 -27.91 3.63 -6.70
N VAL A 24 -26.98 4.50 -6.29
CA VAL A 24 -26.65 4.75 -4.89
C VAL A 24 -26.85 6.23 -4.59
N LYS A 25 -27.87 6.53 -3.77
CA LYS A 25 -28.18 7.88 -3.29
C LYS A 25 -27.47 8.14 -1.98
N ILE A 26 -26.72 9.23 -1.92
CA ILE A 26 -25.91 9.61 -0.76
C ILE A 26 -26.30 11.01 -0.32
N ASN A 27 -26.58 11.16 0.95
CA ASN A 27 -26.84 12.42 1.59
C ASN A 27 -25.76 12.71 2.61
N ASP A 28 -24.93 13.69 2.33
CA ASP A 28 -23.74 14.04 3.08
C ASP A 28 -22.82 12.84 3.32
N THR A 29 -22.74 12.27 4.50
CA THR A 29 -21.86 11.15 4.82
C THR A 29 -22.54 9.79 4.79
N ILE A 30 -23.86 9.72 4.53
CA ILE A 30 -24.67 8.50 4.68
C ILE A 30 -25.21 8.03 3.33
N ILE A 31 -25.12 6.73 3.09
CA ILE A 31 -25.85 6.07 2.00
C ILE A 31 -27.34 6.04 2.36
N GLU A 32 -28.12 6.90 1.70
CA GLU A 32 -29.53 7.06 1.99
C GLU A 32 -30.37 5.94 1.39
N LYS A 33 -30.09 5.58 0.13
CA LYS A 33 -30.87 4.58 -0.60
C LYS A 33 -30.04 3.87 -1.67
N ILE A 34 -30.30 2.58 -1.86
CA ILE A 34 -29.71 1.77 -2.93
C ILE A 34 -30.86 1.07 -3.69
N GLY A 35 -30.91 1.20 -5.01
CA GLY A 35 -31.97 0.57 -5.81
C GLY A 35 -31.84 0.90 -7.30
N LYS A 36 -32.85 0.54 -8.06
CA LYS A 36 -32.95 0.87 -9.50
C LYS A 36 -33.82 2.11 -9.69
N ASN A 37 -33.47 2.96 -10.63
CA ASN A 37 -34.23 4.15 -11.03
C ASN A 37 -34.64 5.05 -9.84
N ILE A 38 -33.68 5.34 -8.98
CA ILE A 38 -33.92 6.26 -7.84
C ILE A 38 -34.25 7.64 -8.41
N SER A 39 -35.38 8.23 -7.95
CA SER A 39 -35.78 9.58 -8.35
C SER A 39 -34.73 10.61 -7.92
N SER A 40 -34.35 11.49 -8.83
CA SER A 40 -33.49 12.63 -8.53
C SER A 40 -34.32 13.77 -7.95
N GLU A 41 -33.75 14.47 -7.00
CA GLU A 41 -34.25 15.73 -6.46
C GLU A 41 -33.32 16.86 -6.94
N ALA A 42 -33.84 18.07 -7.01
CA ALA A 42 -33.13 19.19 -7.64
C ALA A 42 -31.78 19.57 -6.96
N ASP A 43 -31.58 19.14 -5.73
CA ASP A 43 -30.36 19.40 -4.93
C ASP A 43 -29.35 18.24 -4.93
N TYR A 44 -29.60 17.19 -5.74
CA TYR A 44 -28.66 16.07 -5.92
C TYR A 44 -27.89 16.19 -7.23
N GLU A 45 -26.57 16.08 -7.15
CA GLU A 45 -25.69 15.94 -8.31
C GLU A 45 -25.67 14.48 -8.77
N GLU A 46 -25.83 14.26 -10.06
CA GLU A 46 -25.80 12.90 -10.63
C GLU A 46 -24.44 12.58 -11.20
N ILE A 47 -23.89 11.43 -10.79
CA ILE A 47 -22.64 10.88 -11.31
C ILE A 47 -23.01 9.69 -12.19
N ASN A 48 -22.72 9.84 -13.48
CA ASN A 48 -22.94 8.81 -14.47
C ASN A 48 -21.66 8.58 -15.29
N HIS A 49 -21.23 7.33 -15.38
CA HIS A 49 -20.06 6.94 -16.16
C HIS A 49 -20.29 5.56 -16.76
N ALA A 50 -19.91 5.35 -18.02
CA ALA A 50 -19.97 4.02 -18.62
C ALA A 50 -19.06 3.03 -17.88
N ASP A 51 -19.51 1.78 -17.69
CA ASP A 51 -18.80 0.73 -16.94
C ASP A 51 -18.45 1.12 -15.50
N LEU A 52 -19.32 1.89 -14.83
CA LEU A 52 -19.05 2.33 -13.47
C LEU A 52 -19.17 1.18 -12.48
N HIS A 53 -18.13 0.99 -11.69
CA HIS A 53 -18.07 0.08 -10.56
C HIS A 53 -17.90 0.84 -9.26
N LEU A 54 -18.42 0.28 -8.17
CA LEU A 54 -18.35 0.87 -6.84
C LEU A 54 -17.92 -0.20 -5.83
N SER A 55 -16.94 0.11 -5.01
CA SER A 55 -16.53 -0.73 -3.88
C SER A 55 -16.44 0.07 -2.58
N GLN A 56 -16.22 -0.62 -1.46
CA GLN A 56 -15.71 0.04 -0.26
C GLN A 56 -14.42 0.77 -0.60
N GLY A 57 -14.15 1.86 0.10
CA GLY A 57 -12.96 2.69 -0.14
C GLY A 57 -11.67 1.93 0.06
N TRP A 58 -10.78 2.01 -0.93
CA TRP A 58 -9.48 1.34 -0.91
C TRP A 58 -8.56 1.95 0.14
N PHE A 59 -7.70 1.10 0.70
CA PHE A 59 -6.71 1.45 1.69
C PHE A 59 -5.33 0.96 1.25
N ASP A 60 -4.36 1.86 1.18
CA ASP A 60 -2.97 1.49 0.91
C ASP A 60 -2.16 1.38 2.20
N SER A 61 -1.54 0.23 2.42
CA SER A 61 -0.81 -0.09 3.65
C SER A 61 0.63 0.43 3.69
N SER A 62 1.13 1.03 2.59
CA SER A 62 2.52 1.53 2.52
C SER A 62 2.62 2.68 1.53
N VAL A 63 2.58 3.91 2.06
CA VAL A 63 2.73 5.14 1.27
C VAL A 63 3.74 6.05 1.95
N SER A 64 4.74 6.53 1.21
CA SER A 64 5.70 7.53 1.63
C SER A 64 5.39 8.84 0.92
N LEU A 65 5.28 9.95 1.66
CA LEU A 65 4.97 11.26 1.07
C LEU A 65 6.12 12.28 1.20
N GLY A 66 7.13 12.01 2.02
CA GLY A 66 8.28 12.90 2.16
C GLY A 66 8.10 14.05 3.15
N GLU A 67 6.94 14.63 3.32
CA GLU A 67 6.66 15.66 4.31
C GLU A 67 6.42 15.06 5.70
N PRO A 68 7.12 15.55 6.75
CA PRO A 68 8.05 16.67 6.76
C PRO A 68 9.45 16.33 6.23
N GLY A 69 10.15 17.35 5.72
CA GLY A 69 11.59 17.36 5.46
C GLY A 69 12.03 16.96 4.04
N TYR A 70 11.15 16.37 3.25
CA TYR A 70 11.41 16.03 1.85
C TYR A 70 10.24 16.46 0.95
N GLU A 71 9.75 17.68 1.16
CA GLU A 71 8.62 18.26 0.43
C GLU A 71 8.91 18.44 -1.06
N ASP A 72 10.18 18.43 -1.45
CA ASP A 72 10.63 18.39 -2.83
C ASP A 72 10.19 17.11 -3.55
N ARG A 73 10.09 15.98 -2.85
CA ARG A 73 9.61 14.70 -3.37
C ARG A 73 8.10 14.64 -3.47
N GLU A 74 7.41 14.93 -2.37
CA GLU A 74 5.95 14.97 -2.28
C GLU A 74 5.51 15.66 -0.99
N THR A 75 4.34 16.32 -1.02
CA THR A 75 3.71 16.89 0.17
C THR A 75 2.54 16.01 0.65
N ILE A 76 2.18 16.10 1.92
CA ILE A 76 1.00 15.39 2.46
C ILE A 76 -0.25 15.81 1.67
N ALA A 77 -0.46 17.09 1.45
CA ALA A 77 -1.65 17.60 0.79
C ALA A 77 -1.77 17.09 -0.66
N ASN A 78 -0.70 17.18 -1.47
CA ASN A 78 -0.74 16.69 -2.84
C ASN A 78 -0.83 15.17 -2.89
N GLY A 79 -0.05 14.45 -2.09
CA GLY A 79 -0.06 12.99 -2.08
C GLY A 79 -1.41 12.40 -1.67
N LEU A 80 -2.13 13.00 -0.72
CA LEU A 80 -3.49 12.58 -0.36
C LEU A 80 -4.52 12.93 -1.45
N ASN A 81 -4.33 14.03 -2.18
CA ASN A 81 -5.14 14.32 -3.38
C ASN A 81 -4.86 13.33 -4.51
N VAL A 82 -3.60 12.94 -4.73
CA VAL A 82 -3.22 11.88 -5.67
C VAL A 82 -3.88 10.55 -5.26
N ALA A 83 -3.82 10.19 -3.98
CA ALA A 83 -4.46 8.99 -3.46
C ALA A 83 -5.97 9.00 -3.72
N ALA A 84 -6.67 10.12 -3.44
CA ALA A 84 -8.09 10.29 -3.72
C ALA A 84 -8.43 10.05 -5.20
N LYS A 85 -7.72 10.70 -6.10
CA LYS A 85 -7.91 10.54 -7.55
C LYS A 85 -7.53 9.15 -8.07
N SER A 86 -6.71 8.43 -7.31
CA SER A 86 -6.31 7.04 -7.58
C SER A 86 -7.21 5.99 -6.90
N GLY A 87 -8.31 6.42 -6.26
CA GLY A 87 -9.30 5.53 -5.66
C GLY A 87 -9.05 5.17 -4.19
N PHE A 88 -8.02 5.71 -3.53
CA PHE A 88 -7.72 5.40 -2.14
C PHE A 88 -8.39 6.39 -1.19
N THR A 89 -9.29 5.88 -0.35
CA THR A 89 -9.93 6.67 0.71
C THR A 89 -9.12 6.72 2.00
N GLY A 90 -8.06 5.92 2.09
CA GLY A 90 -7.14 5.92 3.22
C GLY A 90 -5.77 5.38 2.85
N VAL A 91 -4.73 5.92 3.48
CA VAL A 91 -3.35 5.49 3.31
C VAL A 91 -2.64 5.37 4.65
N ALA A 92 -1.81 4.33 4.82
CA ALA A 92 -0.86 4.22 5.92
C ALA A 92 0.43 4.95 5.54
N LEU A 93 0.73 6.05 6.23
CA LEU A 93 1.92 6.86 5.95
C LEU A 93 3.13 6.30 6.69
N GLN A 94 4.18 5.99 5.94
CA GLN A 94 5.45 5.46 6.44
C GLN A 94 6.25 6.53 7.20
N PRO A 95 7.06 6.13 8.21
CA PRO A 95 7.77 7.06 9.09
C PRO A 95 9.04 7.68 8.49
N ASN A 96 9.40 7.40 7.25
CA ASN A 96 10.66 7.78 6.59
C ASN A 96 10.73 9.26 6.16
N THR A 97 10.36 10.14 7.05
CA THR A 97 10.40 11.61 6.93
C THR A 97 11.63 12.18 7.64
N PHE A 98 11.78 13.50 7.66
CA PHE A 98 12.81 14.19 8.43
C PHE A 98 12.22 15.40 9.17
N PRO A 99 12.15 15.35 10.52
CA PRO A 99 12.55 14.21 11.36
C PRO A 99 11.68 12.95 11.13
N ILE A 100 12.21 11.80 11.56
CA ILE A 100 11.50 10.51 11.55
C ILE A 100 10.27 10.60 12.46
N LEU A 101 9.17 9.89 12.10
CA LEU A 101 7.96 9.84 12.94
C LEU A 101 8.17 8.88 14.13
N ASP A 102 8.99 9.22 15.11
CA ASP A 102 9.37 8.37 16.23
C ASP A 102 8.84 8.84 17.60
N ASN A 103 8.02 9.89 17.61
CA ASN A 103 7.39 10.43 18.81
C ASN A 103 6.00 11.01 18.53
N GLN A 104 5.26 11.30 19.60
CA GLN A 104 3.86 11.77 19.51
C GLN A 104 3.70 13.06 18.71
N SER A 105 4.63 14.01 18.82
CA SER A 105 4.50 15.31 18.15
C SER A 105 4.53 15.19 16.62
N GLN A 106 5.35 14.27 16.11
CA GLN A 106 5.43 13.98 14.68
C GLN A 106 4.15 13.32 14.16
N ILE A 107 3.57 12.40 14.95
CA ILE A 107 2.29 11.77 14.61
C ILE A 107 1.17 12.82 14.53
N GLN A 108 1.09 13.71 15.51
CA GLN A 108 0.10 14.80 15.54
C GLN A 108 0.27 15.76 14.37
N PHE A 109 1.52 16.10 14.01
CA PHE A 109 1.80 16.94 12.84
C PHE A 109 1.18 16.38 11.56
N VAL A 110 1.41 15.10 11.27
CA VAL A 110 0.84 14.43 10.08
C VAL A 110 -0.69 14.49 10.08
N GLN A 111 -1.31 14.18 11.22
CA GLN A 111 -2.78 14.20 11.32
C GLN A 111 -3.37 15.60 11.14
N GLN A 112 -2.74 16.63 11.71
CA GLN A 112 -3.18 18.01 11.57
C GLN A 112 -3.10 18.49 10.11
N LYS A 113 -2.03 18.13 9.38
CA LYS A 113 -1.87 18.46 7.97
C LYS A 113 -2.95 17.83 7.08
N ALA A 114 -3.47 16.69 7.45
CA ALA A 114 -4.47 15.94 6.67
C ALA A 114 -5.94 16.20 7.09
N ASN A 115 -6.18 16.98 8.13
CA ASN A 115 -7.47 17.05 8.83
C ASN A 115 -8.68 17.40 7.95
N HIS A 116 -8.48 18.13 6.84
CA HIS A 116 -9.57 18.58 5.95
C HIS A 116 -9.56 17.90 4.57
N LEU A 117 -8.75 16.85 4.41
CA LEU A 117 -8.63 16.16 3.13
C LEU A 117 -9.57 14.96 3.04
N ALA A 118 -10.03 14.66 1.83
CA ALA A 118 -10.96 13.57 1.57
C ALA A 118 -10.36 12.20 1.85
N THR A 119 -9.08 11.98 1.53
CA THR A 119 -8.36 10.76 1.90
C THR A 119 -7.88 10.83 3.34
N ASP A 120 -8.16 9.77 4.11
CA ASP A 120 -7.64 9.61 5.47
C ASP A 120 -6.16 9.27 5.47
N VAL A 121 -5.38 9.90 6.35
CA VAL A 121 -4.00 9.49 6.64
C VAL A 121 -3.93 8.78 7.99
N PHE A 122 -3.24 7.65 8.00
CA PHE A 122 -3.01 6.83 9.17
C PHE A 122 -1.49 6.70 9.39
N PRO A 123 -0.89 7.47 10.30
CA PRO A 123 0.55 7.43 10.51
C PRO A 123 1.01 6.07 11.05
N ILE A 124 2.10 5.55 10.49
CA ILE A 124 2.92 4.49 11.09
C ILE A 124 4.02 5.17 11.88
N GLY A 125 4.15 4.86 13.16
CA GLY A 125 5.28 5.32 13.97
C GLY A 125 6.53 4.50 13.67
N ALA A 126 7.72 5.09 13.78
CA ALA A 126 8.95 4.33 13.74
C ALA A 126 8.99 3.34 14.92
N PHE A 127 9.48 2.14 14.67
CA PHE A 127 9.65 1.14 15.73
C PHE A 127 10.86 1.47 16.62
N THR A 128 11.91 2.00 15.99
CA THR A 128 13.12 2.42 16.72
C THR A 128 13.37 3.92 16.59
N LYS A 129 14.03 4.51 17.58
CA LYS A 129 14.43 5.92 17.55
C LYS A 129 15.24 6.21 16.29
N ASN A 130 14.87 7.28 15.58
CA ASN A 130 15.46 7.66 14.29
C ASN A 130 15.50 6.53 13.25
N SER A 131 14.75 5.44 13.43
CA SER A 131 14.84 4.20 12.63
C SER A 131 16.29 3.68 12.54
N GLU A 132 17.03 3.67 13.65
CA GLU A 132 18.44 3.25 13.72
C GLU A 132 18.61 1.79 14.16
N GLY A 133 17.53 1.13 14.62
CA GLY A 133 17.57 -0.29 15.03
C GLY A 133 18.26 -0.55 16.37
N THR A 134 18.50 0.49 17.21
CA THR A 134 19.22 0.39 18.48
C THR A 134 18.30 0.40 19.69
N ASP A 135 17.40 1.36 19.79
CA ASP A 135 16.48 1.56 20.89
C ASP A 135 15.04 1.69 20.42
N LEU A 136 14.08 1.22 21.21
CA LEU A 136 12.66 1.42 20.90
C LEU A 136 12.29 2.92 20.92
N ALA A 137 11.44 3.31 19.98
CA ALA A 137 10.79 4.62 19.99
C ALA A 137 9.69 4.71 21.07
N GLU A 138 8.99 5.82 21.14
CA GLU A 138 7.92 6.08 22.11
C GLU A 138 6.59 5.44 21.66
N LEU A 139 6.56 4.10 21.54
CA LEU A 139 5.45 3.37 20.87
C LEU A 139 4.09 3.64 21.52
N PHE A 140 4.01 3.65 22.85
CA PHE A 140 2.74 3.86 23.57
C PHE A 140 2.24 5.30 23.41
N ASP A 141 3.11 6.29 23.48
CA ASP A 141 2.72 7.69 23.31
C ASP A 141 2.30 8.00 21.87
N MET A 142 2.99 7.40 20.90
CA MET A 142 2.59 7.47 19.49
C MET A 142 1.23 6.82 19.26
N LYS A 143 0.91 5.68 19.92
CA LYS A 143 -0.43 5.09 19.84
C LYS A 143 -1.50 6.04 20.33
N ASN A 144 -1.30 6.65 21.49
CA ASN A 144 -2.25 7.60 22.06
C ASN A 144 -2.44 8.84 21.18
N SER A 145 -1.46 9.13 20.33
CA SER A 145 -1.51 10.20 19.34
C SER A 145 -2.01 9.74 17.95
N GLY A 146 -2.41 8.46 17.80
CA GLY A 146 -3.09 7.93 16.62
C GLY A 146 -2.22 7.17 15.62
N ALA A 147 -1.00 6.75 16.00
CA ALA A 147 -0.24 5.78 15.20
C ALA A 147 -0.98 4.42 15.17
N ILE A 148 -1.08 3.83 13.98
CA ILE A 148 -1.83 2.58 13.76
C ILE A 148 -0.96 1.32 13.85
N ALA A 149 0.34 1.45 13.64
CA ALA A 149 1.35 0.39 13.68
C ALA A 149 2.75 0.99 13.84
N TYR A 150 3.77 0.12 13.99
CA TYR A 150 5.16 0.56 14.21
C TYR A 150 6.13 -0.22 13.33
N GLY A 151 6.99 0.48 12.60
CA GLY A 151 7.98 -0.14 11.73
C GLY A 151 9.02 0.86 11.22
N ASP A 152 10.20 0.38 10.86
CA ASP A 152 11.27 1.19 10.29
C ASP A 152 11.30 0.97 8.77
N TYR A 153 10.54 1.76 8.01
CA TYR A 153 10.33 1.60 6.58
C TYR A 153 11.61 1.39 5.78
N GLY A 154 11.69 0.27 5.04
CA GLY A 154 12.84 -0.08 4.22
C GLY A 154 14.11 -0.44 5.01
N LYS A 155 14.05 -0.45 6.34
CA LYS A 155 15.17 -0.84 7.22
C LYS A 155 14.78 -2.07 8.04
N ALA A 156 15.62 -3.09 8.00
CA ALA A 156 15.41 -4.29 8.78
C ALA A 156 15.89 -4.11 10.23
N ILE A 157 15.13 -4.63 11.18
CA ILE A 157 15.53 -4.67 12.59
C ILE A 157 16.55 -5.81 12.76
N SER A 158 17.85 -5.47 12.67
CA SER A 158 18.94 -6.46 12.72
C SER A 158 19.07 -7.12 14.09
N ASN A 159 18.81 -6.38 15.18
CA ASN A 159 18.88 -6.89 16.54
C ASN A 159 17.63 -7.74 16.86
N ALA A 160 17.79 -9.07 16.86
CA ALA A 160 16.70 -10.01 17.15
C ALA A 160 16.11 -9.82 18.57
N ASN A 161 16.94 -9.46 19.56
CA ASN A 161 16.46 -9.22 20.92
C ASN A 161 15.59 -7.96 21.01
N LEU A 162 15.92 -6.91 20.24
CA LEU A 162 15.11 -5.70 20.17
C LEU A 162 13.72 -5.98 19.60
N LEU A 163 13.64 -6.74 18.49
CA LEU A 163 12.35 -7.17 17.92
C LEU A 163 11.57 -8.04 18.91
N LYS A 164 12.25 -8.98 19.61
CA LYS A 164 11.62 -9.81 20.66
C LYS A 164 11.00 -8.96 21.77
N ILE A 165 11.76 -8.00 22.31
CA ILE A 165 11.27 -7.10 23.36
C ILE A 165 10.10 -6.25 22.86
N GLY A 166 10.21 -5.71 21.65
CA GLY A 166 9.13 -4.93 21.06
C GLY A 166 7.84 -5.73 20.85
N LEU A 167 7.93 -6.98 20.33
CA LEU A 167 6.77 -7.86 20.18
C LEU A 167 6.09 -8.16 21.52
N GLN A 168 6.86 -8.32 22.60
CA GLN A 168 6.32 -8.50 23.95
C GLN A 168 5.66 -7.22 24.47
N TYR A 169 6.35 -6.08 24.36
CA TYR A 169 5.89 -4.80 24.86
C TYR A 169 4.57 -4.32 24.25
N VAL A 170 4.42 -4.47 22.92
CA VAL A 170 3.22 -3.95 22.23
C VAL A 170 1.95 -4.78 22.52
N GLN A 171 2.06 -5.95 23.14
CA GLN A 171 0.89 -6.77 23.51
C GLN A 171 0.04 -6.09 24.58
N ASP A 172 0.65 -5.34 25.50
CA ASP A 172 -0.06 -4.62 26.57
C ASP A 172 -1.09 -3.61 26.04
N PHE A 173 -0.89 -3.12 24.81
CA PHE A 173 -1.80 -2.18 24.17
C PHE A 173 -2.26 -2.64 22.78
N ASP A 174 -2.13 -3.93 22.50
CA ASP A 174 -2.67 -4.62 21.31
C ASP A 174 -2.28 -3.95 19.99
N ALA A 175 -0.99 -3.59 19.81
CA ALA A 175 -0.48 -2.96 18.62
C ALA A 175 0.15 -3.95 17.62
N LEU A 176 0.33 -3.48 16.38
CA LEU A 176 0.92 -4.22 15.27
C LEU A 176 2.36 -3.75 15.04
N ILE A 177 3.30 -4.69 14.96
CA ILE A 177 4.66 -4.42 14.50
C ILE A 177 4.75 -4.74 13.00
N ILE A 178 5.39 -3.86 12.24
CA ILE A 178 5.74 -4.02 10.84
C ILE A 178 7.26 -4.24 10.77
N ALA A 179 7.70 -5.40 10.29
CA ALA A 179 9.11 -5.72 10.21
C ALA A 179 9.54 -6.01 8.77
N PHE A 180 10.19 -5.04 8.14
CA PHE A 180 10.82 -5.23 6.83
C PHE A 180 11.91 -6.31 6.92
N CYS A 181 11.93 -7.23 5.95
CA CYS A 181 12.77 -8.40 5.99
C CYS A 181 13.86 -8.35 4.92
N GLN A 182 15.07 -7.96 5.32
CA GLN A 182 16.26 -8.00 4.47
C GLN A 182 17.50 -8.02 5.37
N ASP A 183 18.28 -9.09 5.30
CA ASP A 183 19.57 -9.14 5.99
C ASP A 183 20.59 -8.28 5.25
N GLU A 184 21.00 -7.15 5.86
CA GLU A 184 21.89 -6.17 5.25
C GLU A 184 23.32 -6.72 5.03
N LYS A 185 23.76 -7.72 5.80
CA LYS A 185 25.08 -8.35 5.61
C LYS A 185 25.07 -9.31 4.43
N ILE A 186 23.98 -10.07 4.26
CA ILE A 186 23.79 -10.94 3.08
C ILE A 186 23.58 -10.12 1.82
N LYS A 187 22.76 -9.06 1.89
CA LYS A 187 22.57 -8.11 0.79
C LYS A 187 23.90 -7.48 0.36
N GLY A 188 24.74 -7.10 1.34
CA GLY A 188 25.99 -6.38 1.08
C GLY A 188 25.78 -5.12 0.26
N SER A 189 26.54 -4.96 -0.82
CA SER A 189 26.38 -3.84 -1.75
C SER A 189 25.47 -4.18 -2.95
N GLY A 190 24.60 -5.20 -2.82
CA GLY A 190 23.64 -5.57 -3.85
C GLY A 190 22.61 -4.48 -4.12
N VAL A 191 22.26 -4.30 -5.39
CA VAL A 191 21.35 -3.24 -5.86
C VAL A 191 20.19 -3.77 -6.71
N VAL A 192 20.26 -5.02 -7.18
CA VAL A 192 19.24 -5.70 -7.99
C VAL A 192 19.08 -7.14 -7.52
N ASN A 193 18.12 -7.88 -8.05
CA ASN A 193 17.98 -9.31 -7.79
C ASN A 193 19.24 -10.08 -8.23
N GLU A 194 19.75 -10.99 -7.39
CA GLU A 194 20.83 -11.90 -7.76
C GLU A 194 20.32 -12.95 -8.75
N GLY A 195 20.98 -13.04 -9.91
CA GLY A 195 20.60 -13.99 -10.95
C GLY A 195 21.27 -13.73 -12.29
N ILE A 196 20.69 -14.28 -13.33
CA ILE A 196 21.20 -14.16 -14.71
C ILE A 196 21.28 -12.70 -15.15
N VAL A 197 20.25 -11.91 -14.83
CA VAL A 197 20.18 -10.50 -15.24
C VAL A 197 21.27 -9.67 -14.57
N SER A 198 21.44 -9.78 -13.24
CA SER A 198 22.49 -9.05 -12.52
C SER A 198 23.89 -9.40 -13.02
N THR A 199 24.14 -10.70 -13.28
CA THR A 199 25.44 -11.17 -13.84
C THR A 199 25.67 -10.59 -15.23
N ARG A 200 24.68 -10.62 -16.12
CA ARG A 200 24.74 -10.07 -17.46
C ARG A 200 25.02 -8.57 -17.47
N LEU A 201 24.42 -7.83 -16.55
CA LEU A 201 24.58 -6.38 -16.44
C LEU A 201 25.83 -5.96 -15.64
N GLY A 202 26.51 -6.89 -14.98
CA GLY A 202 27.63 -6.58 -14.10
C GLY A 202 27.22 -5.85 -12.81
N LEU A 203 25.91 -5.90 -12.43
CA LEU A 203 25.38 -5.31 -11.21
C LEU A 203 25.48 -6.30 -10.05
N LYS A 204 25.73 -5.79 -8.84
CA LYS A 204 25.77 -6.62 -7.64
C LYS A 204 24.36 -7.09 -7.27
N GLY A 205 24.22 -8.41 -7.10
CA GLY A 205 22.96 -9.04 -6.78
C GLY A 205 22.60 -9.00 -5.29
N ILE A 206 21.31 -8.98 -5.00
CA ILE A 206 20.71 -9.20 -3.67
C ILE A 206 20.10 -10.59 -3.70
N PRO A 207 20.70 -11.59 -3.02
CA PRO A 207 20.14 -12.94 -3.03
C PRO A 207 18.78 -12.99 -2.34
N ASN A 208 17.88 -13.85 -2.81
CA ASN A 208 16.59 -14.12 -2.16
C ASN A 208 16.77 -14.49 -0.69
N LEU A 209 17.87 -15.16 -0.37
CA LEU A 209 18.24 -15.53 1.00
C LEU A 209 18.25 -14.36 1.98
N ALA A 210 18.58 -13.13 1.53
CA ALA A 210 18.58 -11.95 2.40
C ALA A 210 17.19 -11.65 2.98
N GLU A 211 16.13 -11.86 2.20
CA GLU A 211 14.74 -11.74 2.64
C GLU A 211 14.31 -12.99 3.43
N GLU A 212 14.52 -14.16 2.88
CA GLU A 212 14.02 -15.43 3.38
C GLU A 212 14.51 -15.75 4.79
N LEU A 213 15.81 -15.51 5.06
CA LEU A 213 16.39 -15.71 6.38
C LEU A 213 15.77 -14.78 7.43
N MET A 214 15.55 -13.51 7.08
CA MET A 214 14.92 -12.56 7.99
C MET A 214 13.45 -12.87 8.22
N VAL A 215 12.71 -13.33 7.21
CA VAL A 215 11.34 -13.82 7.36
C VAL A 215 11.31 -14.99 8.33
N ALA A 216 12.15 -16.02 8.12
CA ALA A 216 12.22 -17.19 9.01
C ALA A 216 12.55 -16.77 10.46
N ARG A 217 13.58 -15.93 10.66
CA ARG A 217 13.96 -15.41 11.99
C ARG A 217 12.79 -14.70 12.67
N ASN A 218 12.12 -13.81 11.96
CA ASN A 218 11.03 -13.02 12.54
C ASN A 218 9.82 -13.89 12.90
N LEU A 219 9.54 -14.94 12.12
CA LEU A 219 8.49 -15.91 12.44
C LEU A 219 8.84 -16.73 13.67
N PHE A 220 10.10 -17.17 13.86
CA PHE A 220 10.53 -17.82 15.11
C PHE A 220 10.39 -16.91 16.33
N LEU A 221 10.72 -15.63 16.19
CA LEU A 221 10.53 -14.66 17.27
C LEU A 221 9.05 -14.46 17.60
N LEU A 222 8.19 -14.38 16.59
CA LEU A 222 6.74 -14.29 16.77
C LEU A 222 6.17 -15.55 17.45
N GLU A 223 6.60 -16.74 17.04
CA GLU A 223 6.19 -18.01 17.65
C GLU A 223 6.57 -18.06 19.14
N TYR A 224 7.75 -17.54 19.51
CA TYR A 224 8.22 -17.50 20.88
C TYR A 224 7.52 -16.44 21.75
N THR A 225 7.27 -15.24 21.18
CA THR A 225 6.74 -14.10 21.96
C THR A 225 5.24 -13.99 21.95
N GLY A 226 4.58 -14.51 20.92
CA GLY A 226 3.22 -14.10 20.57
C GLY A 226 3.16 -12.68 20.02
N GLY A 227 1.98 -12.07 20.06
CA GLY A 227 1.73 -10.72 19.51
C GLY A 227 1.30 -10.76 18.04
N LYS A 228 1.45 -9.62 17.36
CA LYS A 228 1.03 -9.43 15.95
C LYS A 228 2.16 -8.86 15.11
N LEU A 229 2.42 -9.51 13.99
CA LEU A 229 3.48 -9.12 13.07
C LEU A 229 2.93 -8.96 11.66
N HIS A 230 3.25 -7.84 11.01
CA HIS A 230 3.08 -7.66 9.57
C HIS A 230 4.45 -7.68 8.88
N ILE A 231 4.62 -8.54 7.89
CA ILE A 231 5.82 -8.60 7.05
C ILE A 231 5.51 -7.87 5.73
N PRO A 232 5.99 -6.62 5.55
CA PRO A 232 5.66 -5.82 4.39
C PRO A 232 6.40 -6.28 3.14
N THR A 233 5.80 -6.07 1.98
CA THR A 233 6.43 -6.13 0.65
C THR A 233 7.29 -7.37 0.40
N ILE A 234 6.79 -8.58 0.74
CA ILE A 234 7.52 -9.81 0.44
C ILE A 234 7.70 -9.98 -1.07
N SER A 235 8.83 -10.57 -1.49
CA SER A 235 9.17 -10.64 -2.90
C SER A 235 9.62 -12.03 -3.40
N THR A 236 9.80 -13.03 -2.50
CA THR A 236 10.35 -14.33 -2.88
C THR A 236 9.38 -15.49 -2.69
N THR A 237 9.53 -16.51 -3.50
CA THR A 237 8.78 -17.77 -3.41
C THR A 237 8.88 -18.42 -2.03
N LYS A 238 10.07 -18.41 -1.43
CA LYS A 238 10.31 -19.05 -0.14
C LYS A 238 9.65 -18.27 1.00
N SER A 239 9.64 -16.92 0.92
CA SER A 239 8.92 -16.07 1.89
C SER A 239 7.42 -16.39 1.91
N VAL A 240 6.80 -16.55 0.73
CA VAL A 240 5.38 -16.99 0.64
C VAL A 240 5.18 -18.34 1.33
N ALA A 241 6.06 -19.31 1.11
CA ALA A 241 5.95 -20.64 1.72
C ALA A 241 6.09 -20.58 3.25
N LEU A 242 7.07 -19.83 3.77
CA LEU A 242 7.30 -19.66 5.21
C LEU A 242 6.11 -19.01 5.91
N ILE A 243 5.54 -17.96 5.31
CA ILE A 243 4.37 -17.27 5.89
C ILE A 243 3.13 -18.16 5.85
N ARG A 244 2.93 -18.92 4.76
CA ARG A 244 1.84 -19.90 4.68
C ARG A 244 1.93 -20.94 5.81
N GLU A 245 3.13 -21.48 6.05
CA GLU A 245 3.36 -22.43 7.14
C GLU A 245 3.07 -21.80 8.51
N ALA A 246 3.54 -20.57 8.75
CA ALA A 246 3.30 -19.84 10.00
C ALA A 246 1.80 -19.59 10.24
N LYS A 247 1.05 -19.21 9.21
CA LYS A 247 -0.42 -19.06 9.30
C LYS A 247 -1.11 -20.37 9.60
N ASN A 248 -0.67 -21.48 8.98
CA ASN A 248 -1.22 -22.81 9.25
C ASN A 248 -0.96 -23.27 10.69
N LYS A 249 0.11 -22.80 11.34
CA LYS A 249 0.40 -22.99 12.76
C LYS A 249 -0.42 -22.08 13.69
N GLY A 250 -1.21 -21.15 13.12
CA GLY A 250 -2.04 -20.19 13.87
C GLY A 250 -1.31 -18.96 14.37
N LEU A 251 -0.10 -18.67 13.88
CA LEU A 251 0.61 -17.44 14.24
C LEU A 251 -0.12 -16.20 13.70
N GLN A 252 -0.14 -15.14 14.49
CA GLN A 252 -0.75 -13.86 14.14
C GLN A 252 0.19 -13.06 13.21
N VAL A 253 0.41 -13.60 12.03
CA VAL A 253 1.23 -12.98 10.99
C VAL A 253 0.38 -12.60 9.78
N THR A 254 0.61 -11.39 9.27
CA THR A 254 0.08 -10.92 7.99
C THR A 254 1.22 -10.45 7.11
N CYS A 255 1.00 -10.36 5.81
CA CYS A 255 2.00 -9.82 4.88
C CYS A 255 1.36 -9.04 3.74
N SER A 256 2.16 -8.19 3.12
CA SER A 256 1.81 -7.47 1.91
C SER A 256 2.77 -7.77 0.77
N VAL A 257 2.36 -7.42 -0.45
CA VAL A 257 3.18 -7.43 -1.65
C VAL A 257 3.01 -6.12 -2.40
N ALA A 258 4.10 -5.59 -2.94
CA ALA A 258 4.04 -4.38 -3.76
C ALA A 258 3.53 -4.71 -5.18
N VAL A 259 2.72 -3.80 -5.74
CA VAL A 259 2.16 -3.95 -7.10
C VAL A 259 3.25 -4.22 -8.14
N HIS A 260 4.38 -3.52 -8.05
CA HIS A 260 5.46 -3.70 -9.01
C HIS A 260 6.09 -5.11 -8.98
N ASN A 261 6.12 -5.80 -7.82
CA ASN A 261 6.59 -7.18 -7.74
C ASN A 261 5.58 -8.22 -8.29
N LEU A 262 4.29 -7.85 -8.42
CA LEU A 262 3.28 -8.71 -9.06
C LEU A 262 3.27 -8.59 -10.59
N VAL A 263 3.70 -7.45 -11.12
CA VAL A 263 3.54 -7.12 -12.55
C VAL A 263 4.86 -7.15 -13.30
N LEU A 264 5.95 -6.68 -12.68
CA LEU A 264 7.26 -6.52 -13.29
C LEU A 264 8.24 -7.61 -12.81
N THR A 265 9.27 -7.86 -13.62
CA THR A 265 10.38 -8.77 -13.31
C THR A 265 11.72 -8.07 -13.48
N ASP A 266 12.79 -8.70 -13.01
CA ASP A 266 14.17 -8.22 -13.15
C ASP A 266 14.63 -8.07 -14.63
N GLU A 267 13.93 -8.67 -15.59
CA GLU A 267 14.16 -8.46 -17.03
C GLU A 267 13.98 -6.99 -17.46
N LYS A 268 13.21 -6.19 -16.69
CA LYS A 268 13.04 -4.75 -16.94
C LYS A 268 14.31 -3.92 -16.70
N LEU A 269 15.31 -4.50 -16.09
CA LEU A 269 16.59 -3.83 -15.78
C LEU A 269 17.50 -3.63 -16.99
N ASP A 270 17.19 -4.24 -18.13
CA ASP A 270 17.92 -4.03 -19.38
C ASP A 270 17.92 -2.52 -19.74
N GLY A 271 19.12 -1.97 -19.97
CA GLY A 271 19.29 -0.53 -20.22
C GLY A 271 19.57 0.33 -18.99
N PHE A 272 19.73 -0.28 -17.80
CA PHE A 272 20.07 0.42 -16.56
C PHE A 272 19.08 1.54 -16.15
N ASP A 273 17.80 1.37 -16.49
CA ASP A 273 16.78 2.36 -16.17
C ASP A 273 16.48 2.38 -14.67
N THR A 274 16.87 3.47 -14.03
CA THR A 274 16.71 3.67 -12.58
C THR A 274 15.25 3.71 -12.11
N ARG A 275 14.28 3.85 -13.04
CA ARG A 275 12.84 3.72 -12.72
C ARG A 275 12.53 2.37 -12.08
N TYR A 276 13.24 1.32 -12.44
CA TYR A 276 13.06 -0.04 -11.93
C TYR A 276 13.88 -0.36 -10.66
N LYS A 277 14.60 0.62 -10.11
CA LYS A 277 15.33 0.45 -8.86
C LYS A 277 14.39 0.63 -7.67
N VAL A 278 13.91 -0.48 -7.13
CA VAL A 278 12.97 -0.59 -6.01
C VAL A 278 13.52 -1.49 -4.91
N SER A 279 12.90 -1.46 -3.72
CA SER A 279 13.25 -2.34 -2.60
C SER A 279 11.96 -2.86 -1.93
N PRO A 280 11.78 -4.20 -1.85
CA PRO A 280 12.64 -5.26 -2.42
C PRO A 280 12.84 -5.14 -3.92
N PRO A 281 13.92 -5.69 -4.48
CA PRO A 281 14.15 -5.59 -5.91
C PRO A 281 13.10 -6.36 -6.72
N LEU A 282 12.94 -5.99 -7.99
CA LEU A 282 12.17 -6.81 -8.93
C LEU A 282 12.85 -8.18 -9.02
N ARG A 283 12.09 -9.25 -8.81
CA ARG A 283 12.54 -10.63 -8.79
C ARG A 283 12.30 -11.33 -10.13
N THR A 284 12.66 -12.61 -10.19
CA THR A 284 12.42 -13.44 -11.36
C THR A 284 10.94 -13.66 -11.63
N ASN A 285 10.61 -14.09 -12.86
CA ASN A 285 9.25 -14.49 -13.19
C ASN A 285 8.74 -15.68 -12.32
N PHE A 286 9.66 -16.54 -11.85
CA PHE A 286 9.31 -17.63 -10.94
C PHE A 286 8.79 -17.10 -9.60
N ASP A 287 9.45 -16.11 -9.01
CA ASP A 287 9.01 -15.45 -7.79
C ASP A 287 7.70 -14.69 -8.01
N ARG A 288 7.59 -13.94 -9.12
CA ARG A 288 6.36 -13.23 -9.48
C ARG A 288 5.14 -14.15 -9.54
N ILE A 289 5.27 -15.32 -10.17
CA ILE A 289 4.18 -16.31 -10.24
C ILE A 289 3.81 -16.83 -8.84
N ALA A 290 4.78 -17.06 -7.96
CA ALA A 290 4.54 -17.50 -6.59
C ALA A 290 3.83 -16.41 -5.76
N LEU A 291 4.17 -15.14 -5.94
CA LEU A 291 3.47 -14.01 -5.32
C LEU A 291 2.01 -13.92 -5.78
N ILE A 292 1.74 -14.02 -7.08
CA ILE A 292 0.38 -14.05 -7.63
C ILE A 292 -0.43 -15.22 -7.02
N LYS A 293 0.15 -16.42 -6.94
CA LYS A 293 -0.50 -17.56 -6.28
C LYS A 293 -0.76 -17.29 -4.79
N GLY A 294 0.19 -16.65 -4.10
CA GLY A 294 0.04 -16.24 -2.71
C GLY A 294 -1.09 -15.22 -2.48
N VAL A 295 -1.33 -14.34 -3.43
CA VAL A 295 -2.50 -13.43 -3.42
C VAL A 295 -3.80 -14.21 -3.62
N LEU A 296 -3.83 -15.12 -4.59
CA LEU A 296 -5.03 -15.87 -4.94
C LEU A 296 -5.48 -16.85 -3.84
N ASP A 297 -4.54 -17.48 -3.13
CA ASP A 297 -4.81 -18.44 -2.06
C ASP A 297 -4.89 -17.80 -0.65
N ASN A 298 -4.86 -16.46 -0.57
CA ASN A 298 -4.92 -15.67 0.69
C ASN A 298 -3.71 -15.88 1.63
N THR A 299 -2.60 -16.40 1.16
CA THR A 299 -1.33 -16.36 1.92
C THR A 299 -0.86 -14.91 2.06
N ILE A 300 -0.98 -14.11 0.99
CA ILE A 300 -0.72 -12.66 1.01
C ILE A 300 -2.03 -11.94 1.30
N ASP A 301 -2.02 -11.13 2.34
CA ASP A 301 -3.22 -10.47 2.87
C ASP A 301 -3.58 -9.19 2.14
N VAL A 302 -2.60 -8.39 1.77
CA VAL A 302 -2.77 -7.04 1.24
C VAL A 302 -1.86 -6.80 0.05
N ILE A 303 -2.35 -6.04 -0.92
CA ILE A 303 -1.54 -5.45 -1.97
C ILE A 303 -1.36 -3.96 -1.67
N THR A 304 -0.14 -3.46 -1.79
CA THR A 304 0.19 -2.05 -1.60
C THR A 304 0.81 -1.46 -2.85
N SER A 305 0.57 -0.18 -3.12
CA SER A 305 1.29 0.53 -4.18
C SER A 305 2.78 0.66 -3.88
N ASP A 306 3.13 0.62 -2.60
CA ASP A 306 4.46 0.96 -2.07
C ASP A 306 4.96 2.30 -2.66
N HIS A 307 4.05 3.26 -2.71
CA HIS A 307 4.29 4.59 -3.26
C HIS A 307 5.41 5.29 -2.52
N ASN A 308 6.53 5.49 -3.21
CA ASN A 308 7.73 6.12 -2.66
C ASN A 308 8.30 7.13 -3.66
N PRO A 309 7.85 8.37 -3.62
CA PRO A 309 8.32 9.43 -4.48
C PRO A 309 9.79 9.77 -4.17
N ILE A 310 10.60 9.80 -5.22
CA ILE A 310 12.01 10.17 -5.17
C ILE A 310 12.23 11.33 -6.15
N ASP A 311 12.93 12.35 -5.71
CA ASP A 311 13.26 13.48 -6.54
C ASP A 311 14.13 13.08 -7.75
N ILE A 312 14.14 13.94 -8.77
CA ILE A 312 14.83 13.64 -10.02
C ILE A 312 16.34 13.53 -9.85
N GLU A 313 16.93 14.27 -8.94
CA GLU A 313 18.38 14.30 -8.72
C GLU A 313 18.87 12.95 -8.19
N HIS A 314 18.07 12.29 -7.33
CA HIS A 314 18.38 10.96 -6.80
C HIS A 314 17.94 9.81 -7.70
N LYS A 315 17.27 10.08 -8.82
CA LYS A 315 16.91 9.06 -9.82
C LYS A 315 17.71 9.18 -11.12
N LYS A 316 18.06 10.40 -11.57
CA LYS A 316 18.80 10.62 -12.80
C LYS A 316 20.31 10.58 -12.55
N MET A 317 20.80 9.41 -12.19
CA MET A 317 22.21 9.12 -11.90
C MET A 317 22.53 7.68 -12.27
N GLU A 318 23.76 7.24 -12.08
CA GLU A 318 24.19 5.86 -12.31
C GLU A 318 23.32 4.91 -11.47
N PHE A 319 23.01 3.74 -12.03
CA PHE A 319 22.07 2.80 -11.42
C PHE A 319 22.45 2.45 -9.97
N ASP A 320 23.75 2.22 -9.68
CA ASP A 320 24.22 1.87 -8.35
C ASP A 320 24.00 2.96 -7.31
N LEU A 321 24.04 4.22 -7.73
CA LEU A 321 23.92 5.39 -6.85
C LEU A 321 22.47 5.86 -6.68
N ALA A 322 21.59 5.54 -7.65
CA ALA A 322 20.18 5.96 -7.59
C ALA A 322 19.48 5.40 -6.35
N LYS A 323 18.57 6.18 -5.76
CA LYS A 323 17.75 5.72 -4.62
C LYS A 323 16.66 4.74 -5.05
N ASN A 324 16.34 3.78 -4.16
CA ASN A 324 15.21 2.88 -4.33
C ASN A 324 13.89 3.66 -4.18
N GLY A 325 12.91 3.33 -5.00
CA GLY A 325 11.56 3.85 -4.89
C GLY A 325 10.88 4.07 -6.24
N THR A 326 9.56 4.00 -6.23
CA THR A 326 8.69 4.27 -7.37
C THR A 326 7.39 4.90 -6.87
N ILE A 327 6.82 5.84 -7.60
CA ILE A 327 5.42 6.21 -7.38
C ILE A 327 4.53 5.08 -7.87
N GLY A 328 3.45 4.80 -7.17
CA GLY A 328 2.60 3.64 -7.44
C GLY A 328 1.11 3.88 -7.35
N LEU A 329 0.63 4.93 -6.64
CA LEU A 329 -0.80 5.16 -6.41
C LEU A 329 -1.58 5.22 -7.72
N GLU A 330 -1.15 6.05 -8.68
CA GLU A 330 -1.86 6.31 -9.94
C GLU A 330 -1.90 5.11 -10.88
N SER A 331 -0.93 4.19 -10.74
CA SER A 331 -0.78 3.02 -11.61
C SER A 331 -1.28 1.72 -11.00
N ALA A 332 -1.48 1.66 -9.67
CA ALA A 332 -1.73 0.42 -8.93
C ALA A 332 -2.91 -0.38 -9.50
N PHE A 333 -4.08 0.22 -9.59
CA PHE A 333 -5.28 -0.49 -10.00
C PHE A 333 -5.21 -0.97 -11.45
N GLY A 334 -4.81 -0.08 -12.38
CA GLY A 334 -4.70 -0.42 -13.80
C GLY A 334 -3.65 -1.49 -14.07
N ALA A 335 -2.54 -1.49 -13.33
CA ALA A 335 -1.52 -2.54 -13.42
C ALA A 335 -2.03 -3.89 -12.87
N LEU A 336 -2.73 -3.89 -11.74
CA LEU A 336 -3.27 -5.11 -11.13
C LEU A 336 -4.31 -5.80 -12.00
N LEU A 337 -5.15 -5.06 -12.72
CA LEU A 337 -6.14 -5.64 -13.64
C LEU A 337 -5.51 -6.40 -14.82
N THR A 338 -4.22 -6.23 -15.07
CA THR A 338 -3.50 -7.01 -16.10
C THR A 338 -3.09 -8.40 -15.63
N VAL A 339 -3.08 -8.66 -14.31
CA VAL A 339 -2.52 -9.91 -13.73
C VAL A 339 -3.43 -10.61 -12.72
N LEU A 340 -4.49 -9.96 -12.23
CA LEU A 340 -5.38 -10.51 -11.21
C LEU A 340 -6.86 -10.29 -11.58
N PRO A 341 -7.77 -11.17 -11.12
CA PRO A 341 -9.20 -10.96 -11.25
C PRO A 341 -9.70 -9.81 -10.35
N LEU A 342 -10.72 -9.09 -10.82
CA LEU A 342 -11.26 -7.89 -10.18
C LEU A 342 -11.63 -8.10 -8.70
N ASP A 343 -12.40 -9.14 -8.40
CA ASP A 343 -12.86 -9.40 -7.03
C ASP A 343 -11.68 -9.56 -6.06
N LYS A 344 -10.60 -10.20 -6.53
CA LYS A 344 -9.39 -10.39 -5.73
C LYS A 344 -8.62 -9.09 -5.55
N ILE A 345 -8.58 -8.22 -6.54
CA ILE A 345 -7.98 -6.89 -6.44
C ILE A 345 -8.72 -6.06 -5.38
N VAL A 346 -10.04 -5.96 -5.49
CA VAL A 346 -10.85 -5.19 -4.54
C VAL A 346 -10.72 -5.76 -3.12
N GLU A 347 -10.76 -7.09 -2.95
CA GLU A 347 -10.52 -7.75 -1.67
C GLU A 347 -9.18 -7.30 -1.06
N LYS A 348 -8.09 -7.34 -1.82
CA LYS A 348 -6.74 -7.05 -1.32
C LYS A 348 -6.48 -5.55 -1.11
N LEU A 349 -7.16 -4.67 -1.83
CA LEU A 349 -7.09 -3.22 -1.63
C LEU A 349 -7.99 -2.73 -0.47
N THR A 350 -8.92 -3.55 0.03
CA THR A 350 -9.77 -3.20 1.18
C THR A 350 -9.38 -3.91 2.47
N ALA A 351 -8.75 -5.09 2.39
CA ALA A 351 -8.41 -5.95 3.54
C ALA A 351 -7.47 -5.28 4.57
N GLY A 352 -6.64 -4.33 4.13
CA GLY A 352 -5.71 -3.63 5.03
C GLY A 352 -6.40 -2.94 6.20
N ARG A 353 -7.62 -2.42 6.02
CA ARG A 353 -8.35 -1.78 7.12
C ARG A 353 -8.54 -2.71 8.32
N ALA A 354 -8.89 -3.96 8.11
CA ALA A 354 -9.05 -4.95 9.18
C ALA A 354 -7.72 -5.26 9.88
N ILE A 355 -6.63 -5.40 9.13
CA ILE A 355 -5.30 -5.67 9.67
C ILE A 355 -4.83 -4.56 10.60
N PHE A 356 -5.05 -3.30 10.20
CA PHE A 356 -4.70 -2.11 10.96
C PHE A 356 -5.81 -1.66 11.93
N LYS A 357 -6.86 -2.48 12.14
CA LYS A 357 -8.00 -2.22 13.04
C LYS A 357 -8.74 -0.91 12.74
N LEU A 358 -8.81 -0.56 11.49
CA LEU A 358 -9.55 0.61 11.01
C LEU A 358 -11.00 0.21 10.70
N LYS A 359 -11.91 1.14 10.91
CA LYS A 359 -13.33 0.93 10.60
C LYS A 359 -13.54 0.79 9.09
N SER A 360 -14.35 -0.17 8.71
CA SER A 360 -14.90 -0.32 7.36
C SER A 360 -16.40 -0.58 7.45
N ASN A 361 -17.15 -0.10 6.47
CA ASN A 361 -18.59 -0.32 6.40
C ASN A 361 -18.93 -0.94 5.04
N SER A 362 -19.80 -1.94 5.03
CA SER A 362 -20.36 -2.47 3.79
C SER A 362 -21.20 -1.40 3.07
N ILE A 363 -21.33 -1.54 1.76
CA ILE A 363 -22.22 -0.71 0.95
C ILE A 363 -23.66 -1.14 1.25
N ALA A 364 -24.31 -0.42 2.18
CA ALA A 364 -25.68 -0.65 2.63
C ALA A 364 -26.33 0.66 3.06
N GLU A 365 -27.66 0.72 2.95
CA GLU A 365 -28.44 1.86 3.41
C GLU A 365 -28.22 2.12 4.91
N GLY A 366 -28.06 3.38 5.29
CA GLY A 366 -27.76 3.82 6.65
C GLY A 366 -26.29 3.80 7.04
N ASN A 367 -25.42 3.18 6.26
CA ASN A 367 -23.98 3.16 6.53
C ASN A 367 -23.28 4.42 6.02
N LEU A 368 -22.08 4.69 6.59
CA LEU A 368 -21.21 5.76 6.12
C LEU A 368 -20.73 5.46 4.69
N ALA A 369 -20.82 6.45 3.82
CA ALA A 369 -20.32 6.41 2.46
C ALA A 369 -18.80 6.62 2.45
N ASN A 370 -18.06 5.54 2.36
CA ASN A 370 -16.62 5.50 2.13
C ASN A 370 -16.39 4.57 0.92
N LEU A 371 -16.28 5.17 -0.27
CA LEU A 371 -16.46 4.48 -1.53
C LEU A 371 -15.35 4.81 -2.52
N THR A 372 -14.97 3.82 -3.32
CA THR A 372 -14.13 3.99 -4.51
C THR A 372 -14.95 3.76 -5.77
N LEU A 373 -14.80 4.68 -6.72
CA LEU A 373 -15.40 4.65 -8.06
C LEU A 373 -14.34 4.25 -9.08
N PHE A 374 -14.63 3.27 -9.95
CA PHE A 374 -13.66 2.80 -10.94
C PHE A 374 -14.32 2.16 -12.15
N THR A 375 -13.56 2.00 -13.24
CA THR A 375 -13.96 1.26 -14.45
C THR A 375 -13.01 0.10 -14.68
N THR A 376 -13.47 -0.93 -15.40
CA THR A 376 -12.67 -2.15 -15.66
C THR A 376 -12.36 -2.36 -17.13
N GLU A 377 -13.09 -1.70 -17.98
CA GLU A 377 -12.91 -1.73 -19.42
C GLU A 377 -12.00 -0.61 -19.90
N ASN A 378 -11.44 -0.44 -20.89
CA ASN A 378 -10.50 0.54 -21.45
C ASN A 378 -9.04 0.20 -21.20
N ASP A 379 -8.39 -0.18 -22.29
CA ASP A 379 -6.94 -0.27 -22.35
C ASP A 379 -6.35 1.14 -22.58
N TRP A 380 -5.34 1.47 -21.80
CA TRP A 380 -4.64 2.74 -21.91
C TRP A 380 -3.15 2.57 -21.57
N THR A 381 -2.34 3.57 -21.86
CA THR A 381 -0.92 3.55 -21.53
C THR A 381 -0.65 4.57 -20.45
N PHE A 382 0.02 4.18 -19.37
CA PHE A 382 0.41 5.09 -18.31
C PHE A 382 1.54 5.99 -18.78
N SER A 383 1.23 7.24 -19.05
CA SER A 383 2.15 8.25 -19.57
C SER A 383 2.47 9.32 -18.53
N LYS A 384 3.37 10.24 -18.86
CA LYS A 384 3.72 11.36 -17.97
C LYS A 384 2.54 12.25 -17.62
N GLU A 385 1.58 12.41 -18.52
CA GLU A 385 0.37 13.20 -18.31
C GLU A 385 -0.55 12.60 -17.25
N ASN A 386 -0.46 11.30 -17.02
CA ASN A 386 -1.24 10.63 -15.98
C ASN A 386 -0.65 10.79 -14.58
N ILE A 387 0.60 11.29 -14.46
CA ILE A 387 1.27 11.42 -13.17
C ILE A 387 0.86 12.73 -12.50
N LEU A 388 0.11 12.61 -11.41
CA LEU A 388 -0.32 13.72 -10.56
C LEU A 388 0.67 13.99 -9.42
N SER A 389 1.41 12.96 -9.00
CA SER A 389 2.48 13.07 -8.01
C SER A 389 3.51 14.11 -8.40
N LYS A 390 4.10 14.77 -7.40
CA LYS A 390 5.15 15.78 -7.60
C LYS A 390 6.40 15.13 -8.22
N SER A 391 6.87 14.03 -7.68
CA SER A 391 7.92 13.19 -8.30
C SER A 391 7.38 12.39 -9.47
N LYS A 392 8.24 12.12 -10.46
CA LYS A 392 7.86 11.47 -11.73
C LYS A 392 8.54 10.09 -11.93
N ASN A 393 9.07 9.50 -10.86
CA ASN A 393 9.83 8.25 -10.87
C ASN A 393 8.94 7.00 -10.88
N SER A 394 8.18 6.76 -11.94
CA SER A 394 7.32 5.58 -12.05
C SER A 394 7.98 4.41 -12.76
N ALA A 395 7.97 3.23 -12.14
CA ALA A 395 8.35 1.96 -12.78
C ALA A 395 7.31 1.51 -13.83
N PHE A 396 6.13 2.10 -13.84
CA PHE A 396 5.05 1.77 -14.78
C PHE A 396 4.93 2.72 -15.96
N LEU A 397 5.82 3.73 -16.06
CA LEU A 397 5.78 4.65 -17.21
C LEU A 397 5.88 3.87 -18.53
N ASP A 398 5.07 4.23 -19.49
CA ASP A 398 4.91 3.60 -20.81
C ASP A 398 4.38 2.14 -20.74
N THR A 399 3.78 1.74 -19.63
CA THR A 399 3.17 0.41 -19.46
C THR A 399 1.68 0.44 -19.82
N LYS A 400 1.21 -0.60 -20.51
CA LYS A 400 -0.21 -0.80 -20.80
C LYS A 400 -0.96 -1.14 -19.50
N MET A 401 -2.07 -0.47 -19.29
CA MET A 401 -2.98 -0.61 -18.15
C MET A 401 -4.37 -1.01 -18.62
N LYS A 402 -5.16 -1.56 -17.71
CA LYS A 402 -6.56 -1.88 -17.97
C LYS A 402 -7.44 -1.27 -16.89
N GLY A 403 -8.57 -0.69 -17.28
CA GLY A 403 -9.46 -0.01 -16.34
C GLY A 403 -8.80 1.17 -15.62
N LYS A 404 -9.56 1.93 -14.86
CA LYS A 404 -9.05 3.14 -14.19
C LYS A 404 -9.86 3.46 -12.93
N ALA A 405 -9.21 3.91 -11.87
CA ALA A 405 -9.89 4.59 -10.78
C ALA A 405 -10.47 5.92 -11.27
N ILE A 406 -11.73 6.17 -10.99
CA ILE A 406 -12.45 7.40 -11.34
C ILE A 406 -12.39 8.40 -10.19
N GLY A 407 -12.23 7.91 -8.95
CA GLY A 407 -12.12 8.75 -7.77
C GLY A 407 -12.71 8.10 -6.52
N ILE A 408 -12.98 8.92 -5.53
CA ILE A 408 -13.55 8.49 -4.24
C ILE A 408 -14.72 9.36 -3.80
N TYR A 409 -15.57 8.77 -2.96
CA TYR A 409 -16.47 9.51 -2.08
C TYR A 409 -16.12 9.18 -0.62
N ASN A 410 -15.74 10.18 0.16
CA ASN A 410 -15.42 10.00 1.58
C ASN A 410 -15.65 11.30 2.35
N LYS A 411 -16.08 11.22 3.60
CA LYS A 411 -16.34 12.39 4.49
C LYS A 411 -17.26 13.44 3.87
N GLY A 412 -18.26 13.04 3.08
CA GLY A 412 -19.18 13.95 2.41
C GLY A 412 -18.57 14.69 1.21
N THR A 413 -17.42 14.28 0.74
CA THR A 413 -16.67 14.92 -0.37
C THR A 413 -16.45 13.92 -1.51
N LEU A 414 -16.79 14.34 -2.73
CA LEU A 414 -16.48 13.63 -3.97
C LEU A 414 -15.20 14.22 -4.57
N ILE A 415 -14.23 13.37 -4.87
CA ILE A 415 -13.02 13.74 -5.61
C ILE A 415 -12.94 12.84 -6.85
N LEU A 416 -12.95 13.45 -8.03
CA LEU A 416 -12.80 12.75 -9.32
C LEU A 416 -11.41 12.98 -9.92
N ALA A 417 -10.93 11.97 -10.69
CA ALA A 417 -9.62 11.94 -11.35
C ALA A 417 -9.51 12.92 -12.54
#